data_ea40dd2e54cc0d9f8cb8d797b61a311c
#
_entry.id   ea40dd2e54cc0d9f8cb8d797b61a311c
#
_cell.length_a   1.000
_cell.length_b   1.000
_cell.length_c   1.000
_cell.angle_alpha   90.00
_cell.angle_beta   90.00
_cell.angle_gamma   90.00
#
_symmetry.space_group_name_H-M   'P 1'
#
loop_
_entity.id
_entity.type
_entity.pdbx_description
1 polymer ?
#
loop_
_entity_poly.entity_id
_entity_poly.type
_entity_poly.pdbx_seq_one_letter_code
_entity_poly.pdbx_strand_id
1 'polypeptide(L)'
;MTDLEKHVNAEGRDKLVKQVREKINELGITYVYYQFISVTGRIVGKGIPADHWERIAERGFQLVYGSTANLFVDRHGDYIGYGPESSELVGIPDPETFCQLAWDKRVARVFCTCFRNREERENPGGHLTSDCRGNLRIIHNEFQDKYDGLHLRCGTEPEMM
;
A
#
# COMPACT_ATOMS: atom_id res chain seq x y z
N MET A 1 -11.83 4.33 16.19
CA MET A 1 -11.34 4.61 14.82
C MET A 1 -10.18 3.67 14.54
N THR A 2 -10.30 2.80 13.54
CA THR A 2 -9.29 1.83 13.13
C THR A 2 -8.08 2.53 12.48
N ASP A 3 -6.97 1.82 12.29
CA ASP A 3 -5.80 2.41 11.61
C ASP A 3 -6.10 2.75 10.15
N LEU A 4 -6.91 1.94 9.47
CA LEU A 4 -7.41 2.22 8.13
C LEU A 4 -8.23 3.52 8.11
N GLU A 5 -9.16 3.70 9.06
CA GLU A 5 -9.97 4.93 9.13
C GLU A 5 -9.13 6.16 9.43
N LYS A 6 -8.15 6.06 10.32
CA LYS A 6 -7.19 7.16 10.57
C LYS A 6 -6.43 7.52 9.30
N HIS A 7 -5.99 6.51 8.54
CA HIS A 7 -5.25 6.72 7.30
C HIS A 7 -6.11 7.38 6.21
N VAL A 8 -7.35 6.92 6.02
CA VAL A 8 -8.27 7.48 5.01
C VAL A 8 -8.71 8.90 5.38
N ASN A 9 -8.91 9.17 6.67
CA ASN A 9 -9.36 10.48 7.17
C ASN A 9 -8.22 11.40 7.60
N ALA A 10 -6.97 11.11 7.21
CA ALA A 10 -5.83 11.95 7.53
C ALA A 10 -6.00 13.36 6.96
N GLU A 11 -5.58 14.37 7.74
CA GLU A 11 -5.67 15.77 7.34
C GLU A 11 -4.98 16.03 6.00
N GLY A 12 -5.65 16.76 5.12
CA GLY A 12 -5.14 17.11 3.79
C GLY A 12 -5.23 16.01 2.74
N ARG A 13 -5.56 14.77 3.10
CA ARG A 13 -5.63 13.64 2.16
C ARG A 13 -6.69 13.85 1.08
N ASP A 14 -7.85 14.39 1.40
CA ASP A 14 -8.91 14.69 0.43
C ASP A 14 -8.45 15.65 -0.66
N LYS A 15 -7.64 16.64 -0.30
CA LYS A 15 -7.05 17.57 -1.25
C LYS A 15 -6.11 16.84 -2.21
N LEU A 16 -5.28 15.94 -1.71
CA LEU A 16 -4.36 15.13 -2.52
C LEU A 16 -5.14 14.19 -3.47
N VAL A 17 -6.21 13.56 -3.00
CA VAL A 17 -7.08 12.72 -3.84
C VAL A 17 -7.66 13.50 -5.00
N LYS A 18 -8.15 14.73 -4.77
CA LYS A 18 -8.66 15.64 -5.82
C LYS A 18 -7.56 16.04 -6.81
N GLN A 19 -6.39 16.40 -6.32
CA GLN A 19 -5.25 16.75 -7.17
C GLN A 19 -4.82 15.58 -8.08
N VAL A 20 -4.87 14.34 -7.58
CA VAL A 20 -4.59 13.16 -8.41
C VAL A 20 -5.67 12.98 -9.47
N ARG A 21 -6.96 13.21 -9.18
CA ARG A 21 -8.03 13.18 -10.17
C ARG A 21 -7.78 14.21 -11.29
N GLU A 22 -7.39 15.42 -10.93
CA GLU A 22 -7.04 16.46 -11.90
C GLU A 22 -5.90 16.01 -12.81
N LYS A 23 -4.83 15.41 -12.23
CA LYS A 23 -3.71 14.86 -13.00
C LYS A 23 -4.11 13.68 -13.89
N ILE A 24 -4.99 12.79 -13.44
CA ILE A 24 -5.53 11.69 -14.24
C ILE A 24 -6.21 12.25 -15.50
N ASN A 25 -7.04 13.27 -15.34
CA ASN A 25 -7.76 13.91 -16.45
C ASN A 25 -6.81 14.69 -17.38
N GLU A 26 -5.93 15.49 -16.83
CA GLU A 26 -4.95 16.29 -17.60
C GLU A 26 -4.02 15.41 -18.43
N LEU A 27 -3.51 14.32 -17.87
CA LEU A 27 -2.55 13.42 -18.49
C LEU A 27 -3.22 12.32 -19.34
N GLY A 28 -4.55 12.23 -19.35
CA GLY A 28 -5.28 11.19 -20.09
C GLY A 28 -5.01 9.78 -19.58
N ILE A 29 -4.84 9.61 -18.27
CA ILE A 29 -4.59 8.31 -17.66
C ILE A 29 -5.85 7.45 -17.72
N THR A 30 -5.73 6.25 -18.26
CA THR A 30 -6.83 5.29 -18.40
C THR A 30 -6.77 4.17 -17.35
N TYR A 31 -5.56 3.82 -16.89
CA TYR A 31 -5.33 2.80 -15.88
C TYR A 31 -4.36 3.27 -14.80
N VAL A 32 -4.63 2.84 -13.56
CA VAL A 32 -3.73 3.05 -12.42
C VAL A 32 -3.31 1.70 -11.84
N TYR A 33 -2.00 1.47 -11.72
CA TYR A 33 -1.43 0.36 -10.98
C TYR A 33 -1.33 0.72 -9.50
N TYR A 34 -2.12 0.04 -8.68
CA TYR A 34 -2.08 0.11 -7.23
C TYR A 34 -1.07 -0.90 -6.73
N GLN A 35 0.06 -0.44 -6.23
CA GLN A 35 1.24 -1.25 -5.95
C GLN A 35 1.60 -1.24 -4.47
N PHE A 36 2.16 -2.33 -3.98
CA PHE A 36 2.79 -2.45 -2.67
C PHE A 36 4.01 -3.37 -2.77
N ILE A 37 4.81 -3.41 -1.71
CA ILE A 37 6.04 -4.20 -1.66
C ILE A 37 5.79 -5.40 -0.75
N SER A 38 5.94 -6.61 -1.31
CA SER A 38 5.83 -7.85 -0.54
C SER A 38 7.04 -8.06 0.38
N VAL A 39 6.93 -8.98 1.33
CA VAL A 39 8.04 -9.32 2.25
C VAL A 39 9.30 -9.83 1.57
N THR A 40 9.21 -10.26 0.31
CA THR A 40 10.36 -10.65 -0.52
C THR A 40 10.92 -9.52 -1.38
N GLY A 41 10.48 -8.27 -1.18
CA GLY A 41 10.92 -7.11 -1.93
C GLY A 41 10.33 -6.97 -3.33
N ARG A 42 9.37 -7.82 -3.71
CA ARG A 42 8.71 -7.73 -5.02
C ARG A 42 7.64 -6.65 -5.00
N ILE A 43 7.58 -5.87 -6.08
CA ILE A 43 6.46 -4.98 -6.34
C ILE A 43 5.31 -5.83 -6.90
N VAL A 44 4.21 -5.86 -6.17
CA VAL A 44 2.97 -6.55 -6.54
C VAL A 44 1.81 -5.56 -6.53
N GLY A 45 0.71 -5.88 -7.17
CA GLY A 45 -0.43 -4.97 -7.20
C GLY A 45 -1.50 -5.36 -8.22
N LYS A 46 -2.40 -4.42 -8.44
CA LYS A 46 -3.57 -4.60 -9.30
C LYS A 46 -3.75 -3.37 -10.20
N GLY A 47 -3.95 -3.61 -11.50
CA GLY A 47 -4.36 -2.56 -12.44
C GLY A 47 -5.88 -2.38 -12.37
N ILE A 48 -6.33 -1.13 -12.18
CA ILE A 48 -7.75 -0.79 -12.13
C ILE A 48 -7.99 0.42 -13.05
N PRO A 49 -9.11 0.48 -13.80
CA PRO A 49 -9.45 1.66 -14.61
C PRO A 49 -9.46 2.94 -13.77
N ALA A 50 -8.93 4.02 -14.33
CA ALA A 50 -8.74 5.29 -13.63
C ALA A 50 -10.05 5.94 -13.15
N ASP A 51 -11.19 5.59 -13.76
CA ASP A 51 -12.51 6.06 -13.36
C ASP A 51 -12.90 5.65 -11.93
N HIS A 52 -12.23 4.63 -11.38
CA HIS A 52 -12.47 4.15 -10.02
C HIS A 52 -11.60 4.82 -8.96
N TRP A 53 -10.82 5.85 -9.33
CA TRP A 53 -9.83 6.46 -8.44
C TRP A 53 -10.41 6.85 -7.06
N GLU A 54 -11.47 7.65 -7.02
CA GLU A 54 -12.06 8.15 -5.77
C GLU A 54 -12.59 7.00 -4.90
N ARG A 55 -13.29 6.04 -5.52
CA ARG A 55 -13.80 4.87 -4.81
C ARG A 55 -12.67 4.06 -4.18
N ILE A 56 -11.57 3.87 -4.92
CA ILE A 56 -10.40 3.15 -4.39
C ILE A 56 -9.67 3.96 -3.32
N ALA A 57 -9.58 5.29 -3.48
CA ALA A 57 -8.97 6.15 -2.49
C ALA A 57 -9.74 6.15 -1.16
N GLU A 58 -11.07 6.02 -1.20
CA GLU A 58 -11.94 5.98 -0.02
C GLU A 58 -12.03 4.57 0.58
N ARG A 59 -12.31 3.56 -0.25
CA ARG A 59 -12.67 2.21 0.23
C ARG A 59 -11.54 1.21 0.14
N GLY A 60 -10.53 1.50 -0.67
CA GLY A 60 -9.47 0.57 -1.00
C GLY A 60 -9.87 -0.47 -2.06
N PHE A 61 -8.95 -1.36 -2.32
CA PHE A 61 -9.16 -2.55 -3.12
C PHE A 61 -8.73 -3.79 -2.33
N GLN A 62 -9.35 -4.93 -2.64
CA GLN A 62 -9.09 -6.18 -1.94
C GLN A 62 -8.06 -7.02 -2.70
N LEU A 63 -7.21 -7.70 -1.94
CA LEU A 63 -6.22 -8.65 -2.41
C LEU A 63 -6.13 -9.82 -1.44
N VAL A 64 -5.80 -11.00 -1.94
CA VAL A 64 -5.50 -12.14 -1.09
C VAL A 64 -4.27 -11.84 -0.22
N TYR A 65 -4.29 -12.27 1.03
CA TYR A 65 -3.21 -12.04 1.98
C TYR A 65 -1.84 -12.52 1.47
N GLY A 66 -1.81 -13.67 0.80
CA GLY A 66 -0.63 -14.24 0.19
C GLY A 66 0.09 -13.33 -0.81
N SER A 67 -0.58 -12.28 -1.33
CA SER A 67 0.07 -11.28 -2.19
C SER A 67 1.17 -10.51 -1.48
N THR A 68 1.06 -10.29 -0.16
CA THR A 68 2.07 -9.60 0.64
C THR A 68 3.14 -10.54 1.18
N ALA A 69 2.75 -11.75 1.57
CA ALA A 69 3.60 -12.70 2.31
C ALA A 69 4.06 -13.92 1.49
N ASN A 70 3.63 -14.03 0.21
CA ASN A 70 4.02 -15.11 -0.72
C ASN A 70 3.72 -16.53 -0.22
N LEU A 71 2.74 -16.74 0.65
CA LEU A 71 2.31 -18.06 1.12
C LEU A 71 3.52 -19.00 1.43
N PHE A 72 4.43 -18.55 2.27
CA PHE A 72 5.58 -19.35 2.65
C PHE A 72 5.16 -20.61 3.38
N VAL A 73 5.77 -21.72 3.01
CA VAL A 73 5.64 -22.98 3.72
C VAL A 73 6.97 -23.34 4.37
N ASP A 74 6.89 -24.03 5.50
CA ASP A 74 8.06 -24.61 6.14
C ASP A 74 8.50 -25.91 5.44
N ARG A 75 9.51 -26.59 5.98
CA ARG A 75 10.02 -27.85 5.44
C ARG A 75 9.02 -29.03 5.49
N HIS A 76 7.93 -28.89 6.22
CA HIS A 76 6.86 -29.89 6.35
C HIS A 76 5.68 -29.60 5.43
N GLY A 77 5.68 -28.44 4.75
CA GLY A 77 4.59 -27.98 3.89
C GLY A 77 3.51 -27.19 4.62
N ASP A 78 3.72 -26.87 5.91
CA ASP A 78 2.81 -26.04 6.69
C ASP A 78 3.04 -24.56 6.40
N TYR A 79 1.95 -23.78 6.29
CA TYR A 79 2.05 -22.34 6.03
C TYR A 79 2.67 -21.60 7.21
N ILE A 80 3.67 -20.75 6.91
CA ILE A 80 4.24 -19.82 7.88
C ILE A 80 3.37 -18.57 7.90
N GLY A 81 2.55 -18.41 8.94
CA GLY A 81 1.58 -17.31 9.07
C GLY A 81 0.20 -17.72 8.57
N TYR A 82 -0.31 -17.02 7.55
CA TYR A 82 -1.66 -17.25 7.06
C TYR A 82 -1.68 -18.06 5.76
N GLY A 83 -2.58 -19.02 5.67
CA GLY A 83 -2.81 -19.83 4.49
C GLY A 83 -3.69 -19.13 3.44
N PRO A 84 -3.99 -19.81 2.32
CA PRO A 84 -4.84 -19.26 1.25
C PRO A 84 -6.29 -19.00 1.67
N GLU A 85 -6.75 -19.58 2.77
CA GLU A 85 -8.07 -19.38 3.38
C GLU A 85 -8.18 -18.07 4.17
N SER A 86 -7.09 -17.33 4.34
CA SER A 86 -7.08 -16.08 5.09
C SER A 86 -7.96 -15.01 4.45
N SER A 87 -8.52 -14.15 5.29
CA SER A 87 -9.28 -12.99 4.84
C SER A 87 -8.46 -12.13 3.88
N GLU A 88 -9.15 -11.50 2.92
CA GLU A 88 -8.51 -10.55 2.02
C GLU A 88 -8.01 -9.31 2.80
N LEU A 89 -6.88 -8.79 2.38
CA LEU A 89 -6.38 -7.48 2.84
C LEU A 89 -7.01 -6.32 2.07
N VAL A 90 -6.93 -5.12 2.62
CA VAL A 90 -7.35 -3.88 1.97
C VAL A 90 -6.14 -3.00 1.69
N GLY A 91 -5.92 -2.67 0.41
CA GLY A 91 -4.92 -1.69 -0.02
C GLY A 91 -5.54 -0.31 -0.20
N ILE A 92 -4.99 0.70 0.47
CA ILE A 92 -5.37 2.11 0.35
C ILE A 92 -4.24 2.87 -0.34
N PRO A 93 -4.49 3.56 -1.47
CA PRO A 93 -3.45 4.31 -2.16
C PRO A 93 -2.96 5.51 -1.35
N ASP A 94 -1.66 5.78 -1.45
CA ASP A 94 -1.02 6.98 -0.92
C ASP A 94 -0.88 8.01 -2.07
N PRO A 95 -1.77 9.03 -2.16
CA PRO A 95 -1.89 9.90 -3.34
C PRO A 95 -0.59 10.64 -3.72
N GLU A 96 0.25 10.97 -2.74
CA GLU A 96 1.54 11.64 -2.95
C GLU A 96 2.53 10.80 -3.77
N THR A 97 2.29 9.49 -3.89
CA THR A 97 3.14 8.59 -4.67
C THR A 97 2.69 8.39 -6.11
N PHE A 98 1.62 9.08 -6.53
CA PHE A 98 1.09 9.00 -7.88
C PHE A 98 2.12 9.43 -8.92
N CYS A 99 2.35 8.58 -9.92
CA CYS A 99 3.34 8.82 -10.96
C CYS A 99 2.89 8.22 -12.30
N GLN A 100 2.87 9.04 -13.36
CA GLN A 100 2.68 8.54 -14.73
C GLN A 100 3.87 7.68 -15.15
N LEU A 101 3.63 6.56 -15.83
CA LEU A 101 4.72 5.69 -16.31
C LEU A 101 5.46 6.32 -17.49
N ALA A 102 6.78 6.16 -17.50
CA ALA A 102 7.61 6.73 -18.55
C ALA A 102 7.39 6.06 -19.92
N TRP A 103 7.08 4.76 -19.91
CA TRP A 103 6.94 3.91 -21.11
C TRP A 103 5.50 3.75 -21.64
N ASP A 104 4.47 4.04 -20.83
CA ASP A 104 3.07 4.13 -21.28
C ASP A 104 2.40 5.32 -20.62
N LYS A 105 2.20 6.36 -21.41
CA LYS A 105 1.63 7.63 -20.94
C LYS A 105 0.15 7.54 -20.52
N ARG A 106 -0.55 6.47 -20.89
CA ARG A 106 -1.95 6.23 -20.49
C ARG A 106 -2.05 5.55 -19.13
N VAL A 107 -0.93 5.15 -18.55
CA VAL A 107 -0.89 4.39 -17.31
C VAL A 107 -0.13 5.16 -16.24
N ALA A 108 -0.66 5.14 -15.02
CA ALA A 108 0.02 5.63 -13.84
C ALA A 108 0.18 4.51 -12.80
N ARG A 109 1.02 4.74 -11.82
CA ARG A 109 1.14 3.91 -10.62
C ARG A 109 0.97 4.74 -9.36
N VAL A 110 0.56 4.09 -8.29
CA VAL A 110 0.51 4.63 -6.94
C VAL A 110 0.90 3.52 -5.95
N PHE A 111 1.68 3.85 -4.94
CA PHE A 111 1.91 2.91 -3.85
C PHE A 111 0.76 2.94 -2.86
N CYS A 112 0.54 1.79 -2.21
CA CYS A 112 -0.54 1.59 -1.26
C CYS A 112 0.01 1.20 0.11
N THR A 113 -0.73 1.58 1.14
CA THR A 113 -0.60 1.04 2.48
C THR A 113 -1.62 -0.06 2.67
N CYS A 114 -1.22 -1.18 3.27
CA CYS A 114 -2.06 -2.35 3.43
C CYS A 114 -2.59 -2.49 4.85
N PHE A 115 -3.86 -2.83 4.95
CA PHE A 115 -4.59 -3.00 6.19
C PHE A 115 -5.30 -4.35 6.23
N ARG A 116 -5.63 -4.84 7.41
CA ARG A 116 -6.55 -5.95 7.60
C ARG A 116 -7.94 -5.59 7.07
N ASN A 117 -8.69 -6.59 6.61
CA ASN A 117 -10.06 -6.39 6.16
C ASN A 117 -10.90 -5.78 7.30
N ARG A 118 -11.88 -4.96 6.92
CA ARG A 118 -12.84 -4.36 7.86
C ARG A 118 -13.73 -5.39 8.56
N GLU A 119 -13.90 -6.56 7.93
CA GLU A 119 -14.70 -7.67 8.45
C GLU A 119 -13.85 -8.72 9.20
N GLU A 120 -12.56 -8.47 9.36
CA GLU A 120 -11.67 -9.37 10.12
C GLU A 120 -12.13 -9.45 11.58
N ARG A 121 -12.09 -10.66 12.17
CA ARG A 121 -12.50 -10.86 13.57
C ARG A 121 -11.52 -10.23 14.55
N GLU A 122 -10.23 -10.34 14.24
CA GLU A 122 -9.16 -9.80 15.07
C GLU A 122 -8.59 -8.54 14.43
N ASN A 123 -8.65 -7.42 15.15
CA ASN A 123 -8.11 -6.13 14.72
C ASN A 123 -8.59 -5.68 13.33
N PRO A 124 -9.94 -5.55 13.11
CA PRO A 124 -10.49 -5.15 11.83
C PRO A 124 -9.96 -3.77 11.40
N GLY A 125 -9.51 -3.66 10.15
CA GLY A 125 -8.92 -2.44 9.62
C GLY A 125 -7.62 -2.00 10.30
N GLY A 126 -6.99 -2.89 11.07
CA GLY A 126 -5.67 -2.66 11.67
C GLY A 126 -4.56 -2.70 10.64
N HIS A 127 -3.41 -2.12 10.98
CA HIS A 127 -2.22 -2.18 10.14
C HIS A 127 -1.80 -3.63 9.85
N LEU A 128 -1.40 -3.89 8.61
CA LEU A 128 -0.95 -5.20 8.18
C LEU A 128 0.56 -5.36 8.42
N THR A 129 0.94 -6.30 9.30
CA THR A 129 2.35 -6.50 9.68
C THR A 129 3.26 -6.98 8.55
N SER A 130 2.70 -7.53 7.46
CA SER A 130 3.43 -7.87 6.24
C SER A 130 3.58 -6.70 5.25
N ASP A 131 3.05 -5.53 5.54
CA ASP A 131 3.28 -4.31 4.76
C ASP A 131 4.63 -3.69 5.12
N CYS A 132 5.67 -4.05 4.37
CA CYS A 132 7.04 -3.58 4.62
C CYS A 132 7.16 -2.05 4.58
N ARG A 133 6.47 -1.40 3.62
CA ARG A 133 6.50 0.07 3.48
C ARG A 133 5.74 0.75 4.63
N GLY A 134 4.59 0.20 5.02
CA GLY A 134 3.83 0.68 6.16
C GLY A 134 4.60 0.55 7.47
N ASN A 135 5.25 -0.59 7.71
CA ASN A 135 6.11 -0.80 8.88
C ASN A 135 7.26 0.22 8.95
N LEU A 136 7.95 0.43 7.82
CA LEU A 136 9.04 1.41 7.78
C LEU A 136 8.55 2.82 8.13
N ARG A 137 7.37 3.21 7.66
CA ARG A 137 6.77 4.51 7.98
C ARG A 137 6.42 4.63 9.47
N ILE A 138 5.84 3.58 10.07
CA ILE A 138 5.54 3.55 11.50
C ILE A 138 6.82 3.73 12.32
N ILE A 139 7.85 2.92 12.05
CA ILE A 139 9.15 2.99 12.74
C ILE A 139 9.80 4.36 12.58
N HIS A 140 9.74 4.94 11.38
CA HIS A 140 10.30 6.27 11.14
C HIS A 140 9.57 7.36 11.93
N ASN A 141 8.24 7.32 11.98
CA ASN A 141 7.44 8.27 12.74
C ASN A 141 7.73 8.14 14.25
N GLU A 142 7.73 6.93 14.79
CA GLU A 142 8.10 6.67 16.20
C GLU A 142 9.51 7.17 16.53
N PHE A 143 10.45 7.01 15.59
CA PHE A 143 11.80 7.56 15.75
C PHE A 143 11.80 9.09 15.81
N GLN A 144 11.06 9.76 14.91
CA GLN A 144 10.94 11.21 14.90
C GLN A 144 10.33 11.75 16.20
N ASP A 145 9.25 11.10 16.66
CA ASP A 145 8.57 11.48 17.91
C ASP A 145 9.49 11.33 19.13
N LYS A 146 10.33 10.30 19.14
CA LYS A 146 11.26 10.01 20.24
C LYS A 146 12.49 10.92 20.25
N TYR A 147 12.92 11.41 19.09
CA TYR A 147 14.19 12.12 18.92
C TYR A 147 14.02 13.51 18.27
N ASP A 148 13.02 14.27 18.72
CA ASP A 148 12.80 15.67 18.37
C ASP A 148 12.81 15.96 16.86
N GLY A 149 12.14 15.10 16.08
CA GLY A 149 12.00 15.29 14.65
C GLY A 149 13.21 14.90 13.81
N LEU A 150 14.18 14.16 14.36
CA LEU A 150 15.30 13.64 13.57
C LEU A 150 14.81 12.70 12.47
N HIS A 151 15.43 12.80 11.29
CA HIS A 151 15.14 11.94 10.14
C HIS A 151 16.20 10.86 9.98
N LEU A 152 15.77 9.60 9.91
CA LEU A 152 16.64 8.51 9.49
C LEU A 152 16.92 8.64 7.99
N ARG A 153 18.18 8.52 7.60
CA ARG A 153 18.62 8.46 6.19
C ARG A 153 19.45 7.22 5.99
N CYS A 154 19.15 6.49 4.94
CA CYS A 154 19.88 5.29 4.54
C CYS A 154 20.44 5.47 3.14
N GLY A 155 21.66 5.00 2.92
CA GLY A 155 22.22 4.76 1.58
C GLY A 155 21.90 3.34 1.16
N THR A 156 21.53 3.12 -0.11
CA THR A 156 21.37 1.78 -0.67
C THR A 156 22.61 1.43 -1.47
N GLU A 157 23.25 0.32 -1.14
CA GLU A 157 24.44 -0.21 -1.83
C GLU A 157 24.07 -1.56 -2.46
N PRO A 158 23.48 -1.57 -3.68
CA PRO A 158 23.09 -2.81 -4.34
C PRO A 158 24.32 -3.55 -4.85
N GLU A 159 24.48 -4.79 -4.43
CA GLU A 159 25.49 -5.72 -4.98
C GLU A 159 24.80 -6.66 -5.97
N MET A 160 25.37 -6.77 -7.16
CA MET A 160 24.89 -7.66 -8.22
C MET A 160 26.00 -8.59 -8.66
N MET A 161 25.68 -9.88 -8.75
CA MET A 161 26.54 -10.90 -9.35
C MET A 161 26.10 -11.18 -10.79
#